data_ecac907c73f049e0274ad2df3b07adef
#
_entry.id   ecac907c73f049e0274ad2df3b07adef
#
_cell.length_a   1.000
_cell.length_b   1.000
_cell.length_c   1.000
_cell.angle_alpha   90.00
_cell.angle_beta   90.00
_cell.angle_gamma   90.00
#
_symmetry.space_group_name_H-M   'P 1'
#
loop_
_entity.id
_entity.type
_entity.pdbx_description
1 polymer ?
#
loop_
_entity_poly.entity_id
_entity_poly.type
_entity_poly.pdbx_seq_one_letter_code
_entity_poly.pdbx_strand_id
1 'polypeptide(L)'
;LRILLVDQEGRSMFEQNSARPNPRAQILLRAISRVINQLPNRISVTGHTSATPGSNRATRPADWALSAERADASRVILQTAGVDPDRVYQVSGKAGSDPLYPDDPTLAGNRRIAIVLLREAPVLPSDTSL
;
A
#
# COMPACT_ATOMS: atom_id res chain seq x y z
N LEU A 1 1.85 -2.98 13.43
CA LEU A 1 1.84 -4.08 12.47
C LEU A 1 1.89 -3.54 11.05
N ARG A 2 2.73 -4.08 10.24
CA ARG A 2 2.94 -3.69 8.86
C ARG A 2 2.76 -4.90 7.96
N ILE A 3 1.92 -4.77 6.94
CA ILE A 3 1.67 -5.84 5.97
C ILE A 3 2.15 -5.35 4.61
N LEU A 4 2.97 -6.15 3.94
CA LEU A 4 3.47 -5.83 2.61
C LEU A 4 2.93 -6.83 1.60
N LEU A 5 2.26 -6.30 0.56
CA LEU A 5 1.97 -7.06 -0.65
C LEU A 5 3.05 -6.73 -1.65
N VAL A 6 3.91 -7.69 -1.93
CA VAL A 6 5.13 -7.48 -2.70
C VAL A 6 5.02 -8.22 -4.03
N ASP A 7 5.36 -7.52 -5.13
CA ASP A 7 5.50 -8.18 -6.42
C ASP A 7 6.68 -9.14 -6.40
N GLN A 8 6.49 -10.27 -7.05
CA GLN A 8 7.55 -11.21 -7.36
C GLN A 8 7.80 -11.19 -8.85
N GLU A 9 9.00 -11.57 -9.26
CA GLU A 9 9.31 -11.67 -10.67
C GLU A 9 8.34 -12.64 -11.35
N GLY A 10 7.70 -12.17 -12.43
CA GLY A 10 6.68 -12.92 -13.13
C GLY A 10 5.33 -13.01 -12.43
N ARG A 11 5.17 -12.37 -11.25
CA ARG A 11 3.92 -12.39 -10.46
C ARG A 11 3.61 -11.03 -9.90
N SER A 12 3.13 -10.13 -10.76
CA SER A 12 2.71 -8.79 -10.34
C SER A 12 1.35 -8.82 -9.68
N MET A 13 1.13 -7.89 -8.74
CA MET A 13 -0.17 -7.70 -8.09
C MET A 13 -1.12 -6.87 -8.96
N PHE A 14 -0.58 -6.06 -9.86
CA PHE A 14 -1.34 -5.20 -10.76
C PHE A 14 -0.92 -5.45 -12.20
N GLU A 15 -1.81 -5.15 -13.13
CA GLU A 15 -1.46 -5.13 -14.54
C GLU A 15 -0.37 -4.08 -14.79
N GLN A 16 0.47 -4.33 -15.77
CA GLN A 16 1.58 -3.45 -16.09
C GLN A 16 1.07 -2.03 -16.40
N ASN A 17 1.73 -1.03 -15.81
CA ASN A 17 1.37 0.40 -15.96
C ASN A 17 -0.09 0.72 -15.63
N SER A 18 -0.72 -0.09 -14.78
CA SER A 18 -2.14 0.05 -14.43
C SER A 18 -2.33 -0.07 -12.93
N ALA A 19 -3.40 0.52 -12.45
CA ALA A 19 -3.88 0.33 -11.09
C ALA A 19 -4.93 -0.78 -10.98
N ARG A 20 -5.13 -1.57 -12.03
CA ARG A 20 -6.07 -2.70 -12.00
C ARG A 20 -5.44 -3.89 -11.29
N PRO A 21 -5.99 -4.30 -10.13
CA PRO A 21 -5.47 -5.45 -9.40
C PRO A 21 -5.75 -6.76 -10.15
N ASN A 22 -4.75 -7.63 -10.15
CA ASN A 22 -4.93 -9.01 -10.63
C ASN A 22 -5.81 -9.81 -9.66
N PRO A 23 -6.44 -10.92 -10.11
CA PRO A 23 -7.25 -11.74 -9.22
C PRO A 23 -6.52 -12.19 -7.95
N ARG A 24 -5.23 -12.48 -8.05
CA ARG A 24 -4.39 -12.83 -6.90
C ARG A 24 -4.32 -11.72 -5.87
N ALA A 25 -4.12 -10.48 -6.33
CA ALA A 25 -4.10 -9.32 -5.44
C ALA A 25 -5.45 -9.13 -4.74
N GLN A 26 -6.54 -9.34 -5.46
CA GLN A 26 -7.88 -9.23 -4.88
C GLN A 26 -8.11 -10.26 -3.77
N ILE A 27 -7.68 -11.50 -4.00
CA ILE A 27 -7.80 -12.56 -3.00
C ILE A 27 -6.98 -12.22 -1.75
N LEU A 28 -5.74 -11.77 -1.93
CA LEU A 28 -4.85 -11.40 -0.82
C LEU A 28 -5.40 -10.22 -0.03
N LEU A 29 -5.91 -9.20 -0.72
CA LEU A 29 -6.47 -8.02 -0.05
C LEU A 29 -7.73 -8.37 0.74
N ARG A 30 -8.57 -9.27 0.24
CA ARG A 30 -9.73 -9.75 0.99
C ARG A 30 -9.30 -10.51 2.25
N ALA A 31 -8.24 -11.32 2.16
CA ALA A 31 -7.70 -12.02 3.32
C ALA A 31 -7.16 -11.03 4.35
N ILE A 32 -6.47 -9.98 3.89
CA ILE A 32 -5.93 -8.93 4.75
C ILE A 32 -7.06 -8.16 5.44
N SER A 33 -8.18 -7.94 4.77
CA SER A 33 -9.33 -7.27 5.37
C SER A 33 -9.82 -7.98 6.63
N ARG A 34 -9.75 -9.30 6.65
CA ARG A 34 -10.13 -10.10 7.83
C ARG A 34 -9.19 -9.85 9.00
N VAL A 35 -7.90 -9.74 8.73
CA VAL A 35 -6.89 -9.42 9.75
C VAL A 35 -7.14 -8.02 10.31
N ILE A 36 -7.35 -7.05 9.44
CA ILE A 36 -7.62 -5.67 9.83
C ILE A 36 -8.86 -5.58 10.72
N ASN A 37 -9.91 -6.33 10.39
CA ASN A 37 -11.16 -6.29 11.14
C ASN A 37 -11.06 -6.95 12.53
N GLN A 38 -9.99 -7.69 12.80
CA GLN A 38 -9.75 -8.25 14.14
C GLN A 38 -9.08 -7.26 15.08
N LEU A 39 -8.62 -6.14 14.56
CA LEU A 39 -7.86 -5.12 15.30
C LEU A 39 -8.57 -3.78 15.20
N PRO A 40 -8.47 -2.92 16.25
CA PRO A 40 -9.20 -1.64 16.25
C PRO A 40 -8.45 -0.50 15.55
N ASN A 41 -7.21 -0.72 15.12
CA ASN A 41 -6.33 0.34 14.64
C ASN A 41 -6.79 0.89 13.30
N ARG A 42 -6.58 2.18 13.10
CA ARG A 42 -6.69 2.76 11.77
C ARG A 42 -5.51 2.31 10.92
N ILE A 43 -5.67 2.39 9.61
CA ILE A 43 -4.66 1.92 8.67
C ILE A 43 -4.22 3.04 7.73
N SER A 44 -2.99 2.95 7.28
CA SER A 44 -2.51 3.68 6.12
C SER A 44 -2.20 2.70 4.99
N VAL A 45 -2.45 3.12 3.76
CA VAL A 45 -2.18 2.32 2.56
C VAL A 45 -1.25 3.13 1.66
N THR A 46 -0.09 2.58 1.36
CA THR A 46 0.93 3.28 0.56
C THR A 46 1.36 2.41 -0.61
N GLY A 47 1.40 2.99 -1.80
CA GLY A 47 1.90 2.34 -3.00
C GLY A 47 3.34 2.74 -3.31
N HIS A 48 4.11 1.79 -3.83
CA HIS A 48 5.49 1.98 -4.23
C HIS A 48 5.74 1.33 -5.59
N THR A 49 6.57 1.96 -6.40
CA THR A 49 7.01 1.42 -7.70
C THR A 49 8.50 1.10 -7.65
N SER A 50 8.96 0.31 -8.64
CA SER A 50 10.39 0.07 -8.84
C SER A 50 10.94 1.04 -9.89
N ALA A 51 12.27 1.19 -9.93
CA ALA A 51 12.91 1.86 -11.04
C ALA A 51 12.74 1.04 -12.31
N THR A 52 12.71 1.73 -13.47
CA THR A 52 12.65 1.08 -14.77
C THR A 52 14.05 0.66 -15.18
N PRO A 53 14.27 -0.61 -15.59
CA PRO A 53 15.58 -1.04 -16.09
C PRO A 53 16.07 -0.13 -17.23
N GLY A 54 17.32 0.26 -17.18
CA GLY A 54 17.94 1.15 -18.16
C GLY A 54 17.64 2.63 -18.00
N SER A 55 16.83 2.99 -17.03
CA SER A 55 16.55 4.39 -16.70
C SER A 55 17.57 4.92 -15.70
N ASN A 56 17.96 6.20 -15.86
CA ASN A 56 18.80 6.89 -14.87
C ASN A 56 18.00 7.42 -13.68
N ARG A 57 16.69 7.22 -13.67
CA ARG A 57 15.81 7.73 -12.63
C ARG A 57 15.22 6.58 -11.82
N ALA A 58 15.25 6.69 -10.50
CA ALA A 58 14.54 5.79 -9.61
C ALA A 58 13.03 5.96 -9.74
N THR A 59 12.57 7.15 -10.13
CA THR A 59 11.16 7.50 -10.21
C THR A 59 10.91 8.26 -11.52
N ARG A 60 9.91 7.81 -12.26
CA ARG A 60 9.37 8.54 -13.41
C ARG A 60 8.23 9.44 -12.93
N PRO A 61 7.95 10.57 -13.60
CA PRO A 61 6.82 11.44 -13.22
C PRO A 61 5.48 10.71 -13.13
N ALA A 62 5.22 9.75 -14.03
CA ALA A 62 3.98 8.98 -14.04
C ALA A 62 3.87 8.03 -12.84
N ASP A 63 4.97 7.67 -12.18
CA ASP A 63 4.95 6.72 -11.07
C ASP A 63 4.31 7.29 -9.82
N TRP A 64 4.32 8.62 -9.66
CA TRP A 64 3.64 9.25 -8.54
C TRP A 64 2.14 8.98 -8.57
N ALA A 65 1.50 9.24 -9.69
CA ALA A 65 0.09 8.97 -9.86
C ALA A 65 -0.21 7.47 -9.81
N LEU A 66 0.60 6.66 -10.48
CA LEU A 66 0.40 5.21 -10.53
C LEU A 66 0.45 4.58 -9.15
N SER A 67 1.45 4.94 -8.34
CA SER A 67 1.58 4.39 -6.97
C SER A 67 0.41 4.80 -6.08
N ALA A 68 -0.06 6.03 -6.20
CA ALA A 68 -1.21 6.51 -5.45
C ALA A 68 -2.50 5.80 -5.90
N GLU A 69 -2.68 5.62 -7.19
CA GLU A 69 -3.85 4.92 -7.75
C GLU A 69 -3.90 3.46 -7.34
N ARG A 70 -2.75 2.79 -7.29
CA ARG A 70 -2.65 1.40 -6.83
C ARG A 70 -2.98 1.29 -5.35
N ALA A 71 -2.51 2.22 -4.54
CA ALA A 71 -2.88 2.28 -3.12
C ALA A 71 -4.38 2.49 -2.95
N ASP A 72 -4.98 3.39 -3.75
CA ASP A 72 -6.40 3.64 -3.68
C ASP A 72 -7.24 2.45 -4.16
N ALA A 73 -6.81 1.77 -5.22
CA ALA A 73 -7.47 0.55 -5.67
C ALA A 73 -7.45 -0.53 -4.58
N SER A 74 -6.35 -0.64 -3.85
CA SER A 74 -6.25 -1.55 -2.71
C SER A 74 -7.22 -1.18 -1.59
N ARG A 75 -7.32 0.11 -1.27
CA ARG A 75 -8.30 0.61 -0.30
C ARG A 75 -9.73 0.23 -0.70
N VAL A 76 -10.08 0.41 -1.97
CA VAL A 76 -11.42 0.08 -2.46
C VAL A 76 -11.75 -1.40 -2.21
N ILE A 77 -10.79 -2.29 -2.48
CA ILE A 77 -11.00 -3.73 -2.25
C ILE A 77 -11.18 -4.01 -0.75
N LEU A 78 -10.35 -3.41 0.10
CA LEU A 78 -10.45 -3.59 1.54
C LEU A 78 -11.82 -3.14 2.07
N GLN A 79 -12.30 -1.99 1.63
CA GLN A 79 -13.60 -1.46 2.05
C GLN A 79 -14.75 -2.29 1.52
N THR A 80 -14.66 -2.73 0.27
CA THR A 80 -15.68 -3.62 -0.32
C THR A 80 -15.73 -4.96 0.43
N ALA A 81 -14.60 -5.42 0.93
CA ALA A 81 -14.50 -6.66 1.71
C ALA A 81 -14.90 -6.50 3.18
N GLY A 82 -15.26 -5.30 3.62
CA GLY A 82 -15.81 -5.08 4.95
C GLY A 82 -15.01 -4.19 5.89
N VAL A 83 -13.90 -3.59 5.44
CA VAL A 83 -13.18 -2.61 6.26
C VAL A 83 -13.96 -1.29 6.25
N ASP A 84 -14.31 -0.81 7.44
CA ASP A 84 -15.04 0.44 7.59
C ASP A 84 -14.21 1.61 7.03
N PRO A 85 -14.82 2.50 6.22
CA PRO A 85 -14.11 3.68 5.70
C PRO A 85 -13.43 4.54 6.78
N ASP A 86 -14.01 4.61 7.97
CA ASP A 86 -13.44 5.37 9.08
C ASP A 86 -12.13 4.77 9.62
N ARG A 87 -11.82 3.52 9.25
CA ARG A 87 -10.58 2.86 9.60
C ARG A 87 -9.41 3.31 8.74
N VAL A 88 -9.67 3.97 7.62
CA VAL A 88 -8.62 4.42 6.70
C VAL A 88 -8.18 5.83 7.11
N TYR A 89 -6.93 5.93 7.51
CA TYR A 89 -6.33 7.21 7.91
C TYR A 89 -5.72 7.95 6.72
N GLN A 90 -5.01 7.23 5.86
CA GLN A 90 -4.25 7.84 4.77
C GLN A 90 -4.06 6.84 3.63
N VAL A 91 -4.16 7.35 2.41
CA VAL A 91 -3.80 6.63 1.18
C VAL A 91 -2.79 7.49 0.46
N SER A 92 -1.64 6.92 0.10
CA SER A 92 -0.54 7.68 -0.51
C SER A 92 0.24 6.87 -1.51
N GLY A 93 0.96 7.59 -2.39
CA GLY A 93 1.90 7.00 -3.33
C GLY A 93 3.26 7.63 -3.16
N LYS A 94 4.30 6.81 -3.11
CA LYS A 94 5.69 7.27 -2.96
C LYS A 94 6.53 7.03 -4.20
N ALA A 95 5.92 6.51 -5.27
CA ALA A 95 6.65 6.17 -6.50
C ALA A 95 7.87 5.29 -6.16
N GLY A 96 9.02 5.56 -6.76
CA GLY A 96 10.28 4.86 -6.48
C GLY A 96 11.15 5.51 -5.43
N SER A 97 10.62 6.48 -4.66
CA SER A 97 11.42 7.30 -3.75
C SER A 97 11.86 6.58 -2.48
N ASP A 98 11.25 5.44 -2.15
CA ASP A 98 11.53 4.70 -0.92
C ASP A 98 11.65 3.19 -1.23
N PRO A 99 12.74 2.77 -1.89
CA PRO A 99 12.88 1.37 -2.29
C PRO A 99 13.08 0.47 -1.07
N LEU A 100 12.44 -0.71 -1.11
CA LEU A 100 12.66 -1.75 -0.13
C LEU A 100 14.08 -2.35 -0.26
N TYR A 101 14.56 -2.41 -1.49
CA TYR A 101 15.89 -2.90 -1.83
C TYR A 101 16.68 -1.79 -2.53
N PRO A 102 17.30 -0.87 -1.77
CA PRO A 102 17.97 0.29 -2.37
C PRO A 102 19.18 -0.07 -3.22
N ASP A 103 19.81 -1.22 -2.96
CA ASP A 103 20.95 -1.69 -3.74
C ASP A 103 20.54 -2.25 -5.11
N ASP A 104 19.26 -2.55 -5.30
CA ASP A 104 18.72 -3.01 -6.58
C ASP A 104 17.36 -2.35 -6.84
N PRO A 105 17.37 -1.08 -7.29
CA PRO A 105 16.13 -0.31 -7.46
C PRO A 105 15.15 -0.87 -8.48
N THR A 106 15.63 -1.70 -9.42
CA THR A 106 14.77 -2.31 -10.45
C THR A 106 14.11 -3.60 -9.99
N LEU A 107 14.47 -4.10 -8.82
CA LEU A 107 13.96 -5.38 -8.32
C LEU A 107 12.43 -5.33 -8.18
N ALA A 108 11.78 -6.41 -8.61
CA ALA A 108 10.31 -6.53 -8.55
C ALA A 108 9.77 -6.29 -7.13
N GLY A 109 10.49 -6.72 -6.11
CA GLY A 109 10.10 -6.53 -4.71
C GLY A 109 10.02 -5.09 -4.24
N ASN A 110 10.52 -4.13 -5.03
CA ASN A 110 10.33 -2.71 -4.74
C ASN A 110 8.91 -2.24 -5.08
N ARG A 111 8.21 -2.95 -5.98
CA ARG A 111 6.79 -2.69 -6.26
C ARG A 111 5.97 -3.37 -5.19
N ARG A 112 5.29 -2.57 -4.40
CA ARG A 112 4.54 -3.11 -3.27
C ARG A 112 3.42 -2.17 -2.83
N ILE A 113 2.49 -2.76 -2.09
CA ILE A 113 1.51 -2.01 -1.30
C ILE A 113 1.83 -2.27 0.17
N ALA A 114 2.04 -1.21 0.92
CA ALA A 114 2.27 -1.27 2.35
C ALA A 114 1.00 -0.87 3.10
N ILE A 115 0.51 -1.77 3.94
CA ILE A 115 -0.64 -1.51 4.80
C ILE A 115 -0.11 -1.50 6.23
N VAL A 116 -0.21 -0.35 6.87
CA VAL A 116 0.29 -0.16 8.23
C VAL A 116 -0.90 0.03 9.17
N LEU A 117 -1.01 -0.85 10.16
CA LEU A 117 -1.95 -0.64 11.26
C LEU A 117 -1.28 0.31 12.23
N LEU A 118 -1.85 1.50 12.36
CA LEU A 118 -1.25 2.60 13.09
C LEU A 118 -1.30 2.33 14.58
N ARG A 119 -0.20 2.58 15.25
CA ARG A 119 -0.18 2.62 16.71
C ARG A 119 -0.66 3.99 17.14
N GLU A 120 -1.83 4.03 17.75
CA GLU A 120 -2.44 5.28 18.19
C GLU A 120 -2.29 5.40 19.70
N ALA A 121 -1.91 6.59 20.15
CA ALA A 121 -1.88 6.87 21.57
C ALA A 121 -3.31 6.87 22.11
N PRO A 122 -3.54 6.32 23.30
CA PRO A 122 -4.86 6.42 23.92
C PRO A 122 -5.22 7.87 24.19
N VAL A 123 -6.49 8.21 24.01
CA VAL A 123 -6.99 9.52 24.36
C VAL A 123 -7.06 9.61 25.88
N LEU A 124 -6.33 10.57 26.45
CA LEU A 124 -6.30 10.79 27.90
C LEU A 124 -7.44 11.71 28.30
N PRO A 125 -8.12 11.43 29.42
CA PRO A 125 -9.22 12.30 29.89
C PRO A 125 -8.78 13.74 30.08
N SER A 126 -7.53 13.96 30.52
CA SER A 126 -6.98 15.29 30.70
C SER A 126 -6.89 16.10 29.42
N ASP A 127 -6.81 15.45 28.25
CA ASP A 127 -6.74 16.13 26.97
C ASP A 127 -8.04 16.84 26.65
N THR A 128 -9.14 16.35 27.16
CA THR A 128 -10.47 16.91 26.92
C THR A 128 -10.84 17.96 27.95
N SER A 129 -10.12 18.03 29.04
CA SER A 129 -10.38 18.98 30.12
C SER A 129 -9.70 20.33 29.92
N LEU A 130 -8.88 20.40 28.92
CA LEU A 130 -8.16 21.65 28.60
C LEU A 130 -8.97 22.60 27.70
#